data_bde6cef52bbecbc12b0dbbaef481a5ab
#
_entry.id   bde6cef52bbecbc12b0dbbaef481a5ab
#
_cell.length_a   1.000
_cell.length_b   1.000
_cell.length_c   1.000
_cell.angle_alpha   90.00
_cell.angle_beta   90.00
_cell.angle_gamma   90.00
#
_symmetry.space_group_name_H-M   'P 1'
#
loop_
_entity.id
_entity.type
_entity.pdbx_description
1 polymer ?
#
loop_
_entity_poly.entity_id
_entity_poly.type
_entity_poly.pdbx_seq_one_letter_code
_entity_poly.pdbx_strand_id
1 'polypeptide(L)'
;MKKTILLLAFCLCATLLYGQSWSLSGNAVNNSNFIGTTNSQPLNFSTNSLTRMTLSPSQAFLGIGTTSPNANLHLHSSNGSFLGCVTSFRMTNESTGSTSNDGFAIQQWNKILILSQLEKDNLFILNNNGGFVLDTNGYFGFNTNYPKQRIHVVDGNIMISRTSARAPGSTNGSLLFGGDVVDSCSRGDWGIEYVNSADEGYGLNFWRPATQCHPGFNNALFIADDGNIGIGTNTPLAKLTVNGNVCAKEVRVSLSGSPCWPDYVFAQDYDLMNLSDLKQYIQSNSHLPGVPSAAEVEENGVELGATTEILLQKIEEMTLYILQLEERVQQLENGKGGVR
;
A
#
# COMPACT_ATOMS: atom_id res chain seq x y z
N MET A 1 -37.41 -76.66 -56.01
CA MET A 1 -36.13 -75.90 -56.18
C MET A 1 -36.25 -74.36 -56.04
N LYS A 2 -37.26 -73.70 -56.62
CA LYS A 2 -37.35 -72.18 -56.47
C LYS A 2 -37.66 -71.71 -55.06
N LYS A 3 -38.43 -72.46 -54.22
CA LYS A 3 -38.72 -72.08 -52.82
C LYS A 3 -37.51 -72.25 -51.88
N THR A 4 -36.65 -73.23 -52.15
CA THR A 4 -35.44 -73.48 -51.33
C THR A 4 -34.37 -72.46 -51.60
N ILE A 5 -34.21 -71.94 -52.83
CA ILE A 5 -33.29 -70.91 -53.21
C ILE A 5 -33.69 -69.55 -52.58
N LEU A 6 -35.01 -69.26 -52.47
CA LEU A 6 -35.52 -68.06 -51.84
C LEU A 6 -35.29 -68.06 -50.32
N LEU A 7 -35.40 -69.21 -49.67
CA LEU A 7 -35.12 -69.32 -48.23
C LEU A 7 -33.61 -69.19 -47.91
N LEU A 8 -32.74 -69.74 -48.79
CA LEU A 8 -31.30 -69.59 -48.61
C LEU A 8 -30.84 -68.13 -48.85
N ALA A 9 -31.41 -67.39 -49.83
CA ALA A 9 -31.14 -66.02 -50.07
C ALA A 9 -31.61 -65.11 -48.92
N PHE A 10 -32.74 -65.43 -48.31
CA PHE A 10 -33.19 -64.66 -47.14
C PHE A 10 -32.36 -64.97 -45.86
N CYS A 11 -31.88 -66.20 -45.64
CA CYS A 11 -30.91 -66.52 -44.59
C CYS A 11 -29.55 -65.89 -44.84
N LEU A 12 -29.05 -65.74 -46.09
CA LEU A 12 -27.79 -65.12 -46.42
C LEU A 12 -27.87 -63.61 -46.22
N CYS A 13 -29.00 -62.93 -46.53
CA CYS A 13 -29.19 -61.49 -46.25
C CYS A 13 -29.36 -61.19 -44.78
N ALA A 14 -29.90 -62.14 -43.98
CA ALA A 14 -30.06 -61.91 -42.54
C ALA A 14 -28.73 -61.95 -41.75
N THR A 15 -27.65 -62.48 -42.35
CA THR A 15 -26.33 -62.53 -41.68
C THR A 15 -25.50 -61.28 -41.91
N LEU A 16 -25.95 -60.35 -42.79
CA LEU A 16 -25.22 -59.12 -43.09
C LEU A 16 -25.69 -57.89 -42.30
N LEU A 17 -26.63 -58.05 -41.36
CA LEU A 17 -27.18 -56.96 -40.54
C LEU A 17 -26.76 -57.01 -39.09
N TYR A 18 -25.65 -57.70 -38.74
CA TYR A 18 -25.08 -57.51 -37.40
C TYR A 18 -24.33 -56.18 -37.38
N GLY A 19 -25.03 -55.15 -36.95
CA GLY A 19 -24.36 -53.97 -36.49
C GLY A 19 -23.36 -54.38 -35.40
N GLN A 20 -22.13 -53.95 -35.52
CA GLN A 20 -21.13 -54.22 -34.46
C GLN A 20 -21.62 -53.61 -33.14
N SER A 21 -22.08 -54.47 -32.26
CA SER A 21 -22.51 -54.05 -30.91
C SER A 21 -21.29 -54.02 -30.00
N TRP A 22 -21.15 -52.95 -29.26
CA TRP A 22 -20.17 -52.91 -28.19
C TRP A 22 -20.63 -53.86 -27.05
N SER A 23 -19.78 -54.84 -26.70
CA SER A 23 -20.11 -55.80 -25.66
C SER A 23 -20.04 -55.16 -24.28
N LEU A 24 -20.99 -55.47 -23.39
CA LEU A 24 -21.00 -55.04 -22.00
C LEU A 24 -19.82 -55.57 -21.18
N SER A 25 -19.22 -56.69 -21.62
CA SER A 25 -18.00 -57.28 -21.00
C SER A 25 -16.72 -56.80 -21.67
N GLY A 26 -16.80 -55.84 -22.58
CA GLY A 26 -15.64 -55.32 -23.37
C GLY A 26 -15.46 -56.12 -24.66
N ASN A 27 -14.66 -55.54 -25.57
CA ASN A 27 -14.30 -56.10 -26.86
C ASN A 27 -12.79 -56.28 -26.95
N ALA A 28 -12.35 -57.38 -27.60
CA ALA A 28 -10.95 -57.46 -28.04
C ALA A 28 -10.71 -56.45 -29.14
N VAL A 29 -9.73 -55.57 -28.95
CA VAL A 29 -9.46 -54.46 -29.88
C VAL A 29 -8.03 -54.54 -30.40
N ASN A 30 -7.81 -53.95 -31.57
CA ASN A 30 -6.50 -53.71 -32.17
C ASN A 30 -6.35 -52.20 -32.49
N ASN A 31 -5.22 -51.81 -33.03
CA ASN A 31 -4.90 -50.38 -33.31
C ASN A 31 -5.84 -49.70 -34.31
N SER A 32 -6.68 -50.43 -35.04
CA SER A 32 -7.69 -49.90 -35.95
C SER A 32 -9.09 -49.79 -35.39
N ASN A 33 -9.32 -50.34 -34.18
CA ASN A 33 -10.62 -50.25 -33.53
C ASN A 33 -10.76 -48.94 -32.74
N PHE A 34 -11.94 -48.33 -32.79
CA PHE A 34 -12.26 -47.10 -32.05
C PHE A 34 -13.74 -47.10 -31.62
N ILE A 35 -14.03 -46.33 -30.61
CA ILE A 35 -15.41 -45.97 -30.24
C ILE A 35 -15.65 -44.57 -30.81
N GLY A 36 -16.51 -44.45 -31.82
CA GLY A 36 -16.72 -43.15 -32.44
C GLY A 36 -17.71 -43.22 -33.61
N THR A 37 -17.88 -42.08 -34.27
CA THR A 37 -18.68 -41.94 -35.47
C THR A 37 -17.76 -41.86 -36.67
N THR A 38 -18.16 -42.46 -37.81
CA THR A 38 -17.44 -42.36 -39.10
C THR A 38 -17.97 -41.28 -39.99
N ASN A 39 -18.92 -40.47 -39.53
CA ASN A 39 -19.53 -39.36 -40.21
C ASN A 39 -19.42 -38.08 -39.40
N SER A 40 -19.80 -36.93 -39.93
CA SER A 40 -19.73 -35.63 -39.23
C SER A 40 -20.85 -35.46 -38.17
N GLN A 41 -21.10 -36.51 -37.40
CA GLN A 41 -22.06 -36.47 -36.28
C GLN A 41 -21.32 -36.57 -34.93
N PRO A 42 -21.81 -35.90 -33.88
CA PRO A 42 -21.21 -35.99 -32.56
C PRO A 42 -21.32 -37.40 -31.96
N LEU A 43 -20.29 -37.77 -31.17
CA LEU A 43 -20.39 -38.95 -30.32
C LEU A 43 -21.00 -38.56 -28.97
N ASN A 44 -22.16 -39.14 -28.66
CA ASN A 44 -22.89 -38.86 -27.42
C ASN A 44 -22.86 -40.05 -26.46
N PHE A 45 -22.60 -39.78 -25.19
CA PHE A 45 -22.76 -40.74 -24.09
C PHE A 45 -23.99 -40.33 -23.29
N SER A 46 -24.91 -41.26 -23.11
CA SER A 46 -26.23 -41.03 -22.53
C SER A 46 -26.52 -41.97 -21.35
N THR A 47 -27.19 -41.46 -20.35
CA THR A 47 -27.77 -42.27 -19.27
C THR A 47 -29.22 -41.83 -19.06
N ASN A 48 -30.12 -42.81 -18.86
CA ASN A 48 -31.56 -42.56 -18.75
C ASN A 48 -32.09 -41.70 -19.92
N SER A 49 -31.64 -42.03 -21.16
CA SER A 49 -32.00 -41.31 -22.41
C SER A 49 -31.61 -39.83 -22.47
N LEU A 50 -30.79 -39.34 -21.53
CA LEU A 50 -30.27 -37.97 -21.51
C LEU A 50 -28.80 -37.99 -21.87
N THR A 51 -28.38 -37.16 -22.82
CA THR A 51 -26.99 -36.99 -23.16
C THR A 51 -26.24 -36.33 -22.00
N ARG A 52 -25.17 -36.99 -21.54
CA ARG A 52 -24.31 -36.52 -20.44
C ARG A 52 -22.98 -35.99 -20.91
N MET A 53 -22.41 -36.59 -21.97
CA MET A 53 -21.18 -36.15 -22.61
C MET A 53 -21.38 -36.09 -24.11
N THR A 54 -20.74 -35.16 -24.74
CA THR A 54 -20.73 -35.01 -26.22
C THR A 54 -19.30 -34.72 -26.68
N LEU A 55 -18.79 -35.49 -27.63
CA LEU A 55 -17.58 -35.17 -28.36
C LEU A 55 -17.99 -34.57 -29.71
N SER A 56 -17.55 -33.31 -29.93
CA SER A 56 -17.85 -32.56 -31.16
C SER A 56 -17.20 -33.19 -32.40
N PRO A 57 -17.87 -33.23 -33.56
CA PRO A 57 -17.32 -33.87 -34.74
C PRO A 57 -16.23 -33.06 -35.44
N SER A 58 -16.20 -31.75 -35.27
CA SER A 58 -15.36 -30.83 -36.09
C SER A 58 -14.18 -30.23 -35.33
N GLN A 59 -14.27 -30.06 -34.00
CA GLN A 59 -13.33 -29.29 -33.19
C GLN A 59 -12.66 -30.08 -32.08
N ALA A 60 -12.96 -31.38 -31.97
CA ALA A 60 -12.52 -32.26 -30.85
C ALA A 60 -12.82 -31.69 -29.46
N PHE A 61 -13.92 -30.95 -29.30
CA PHE A 61 -14.38 -30.40 -28.03
C PHE A 61 -15.17 -31.43 -27.26
N LEU A 62 -14.85 -31.56 -25.96
CA LEU A 62 -15.61 -32.43 -25.04
C LEU A 62 -16.55 -31.57 -24.20
N GLY A 63 -17.85 -31.77 -24.40
CA GLY A 63 -18.91 -31.22 -23.54
C GLY A 63 -19.35 -32.22 -22.47
N ILE A 64 -19.43 -31.75 -21.22
CA ILE A 64 -20.09 -32.48 -20.11
C ILE A 64 -21.26 -31.61 -19.65
N GLY A 65 -22.48 -32.16 -19.77
CA GLY A 65 -23.73 -31.43 -19.49
C GLY A 65 -24.17 -30.48 -20.61
N THR A 66 -23.47 -30.43 -21.74
CA THR A 66 -23.84 -29.67 -22.95
C THR A 66 -23.61 -30.49 -24.20
N THR A 67 -24.48 -30.30 -25.19
CA THR A 67 -24.36 -30.86 -26.55
C THR A 67 -23.71 -29.90 -27.55
N SER A 68 -23.43 -28.68 -27.13
CA SER A 68 -22.80 -27.63 -27.97
C SER A 68 -21.56 -27.06 -27.27
N PRO A 69 -20.48 -27.86 -27.13
CA PRO A 69 -19.27 -27.40 -26.48
C PRO A 69 -18.58 -26.31 -27.36
N ASN A 70 -18.06 -25.26 -26.71
CA ASN A 70 -17.35 -24.15 -27.33
C ASN A 70 -15.92 -23.97 -26.84
N ALA A 71 -15.39 -24.96 -26.12
CA ALA A 71 -14.02 -25.07 -25.65
C ALA A 71 -13.57 -26.52 -25.65
N ASN A 72 -12.23 -26.79 -25.59
CA ASN A 72 -11.68 -28.14 -25.61
C ASN A 72 -12.30 -29.04 -24.51
N LEU A 73 -12.58 -28.47 -23.35
CA LEU A 73 -13.40 -29.05 -22.28
C LEU A 73 -14.42 -28.02 -21.82
N HIS A 74 -15.71 -28.29 -22.08
CA HIS A 74 -16.81 -27.43 -21.67
C HIS A 74 -17.69 -28.18 -20.65
N LEU A 75 -17.60 -27.75 -19.38
CA LEU A 75 -18.47 -28.20 -18.32
C LEU A 75 -19.66 -27.25 -18.21
N HIS A 76 -20.89 -27.80 -18.25
CA HIS A 76 -22.11 -27.01 -18.15
C HIS A 76 -23.10 -27.66 -17.17
N SER A 77 -23.72 -26.81 -16.35
CA SER A 77 -24.85 -27.20 -15.50
C SER A 77 -26.04 -26.31 -15.81
N SER A 78 -27.17 -26.92 -16.14
CA SER A 78 -28.41 -26.23 -16.51
C SER A 78 -29.23 -25.72 -15.32
N ASN A 79 -28.91 -26.12 -14.08
CA ASN A 79 -29.70 -25.82 -12.89
C ASN A 79 -28.98 -24.79 -12.02
N GLY A 80 -29.35 -23.51 -12.15
CA GLY A 80 -28.82 -22.37 -11.37
C GLY A 80 -29.45 -22.19 -9.98
N SER A 81 -29.81 -23.26 -9.25
CA SER A 81 -30.41 -23.14 -7.91
C SER A 81 -29.36 -22.99 -6.82
N PHE A 82 -29.66 -22.12 -5.86
CA PHE A 82 -28.79 -21.69 -4.74
C PHE A 82 -28.20 -22.81 -3.87
N LEU A 83 -28.67 -24.06 -3.97
CA LEU A 83 -28.29 -25.17 -3.07
C LEU A 83 -27.68 -26.40 -3.73
N GLY A 84 -27.34 -26.44 -5.02
CA GLY A 84 -26.85 -27.70 -5.53
C GLY A 84 -26.26 -27.82 -6.92
N CYS A 85 -26.30 -26.82 -7.75
CA CYS A 85 -25.87 -26.95 -9.15
C CYS A 85 -24.75 -25.96 -9.50
N VAL A 86 -23.58 -26.27 -8.96
CA VAL A 86 -22.33 -25.61 -9.29
C VAL A 86 -21.66 -26.44 -10.38
N THR A 87 -21.29 -25.83 -11.49
CA THR A 87 -20.35 -26.46 -12.40
C THR A 87 -19.00 -26.54 -11.68
N SER A 88 -18.51 -27.74 -11.45
CA SER A 88 -17.28 -27.95 -10.68
C SER A 88 -16.32 -28.92 -11.36
N PHE A 89 -15.04 -28.59 -11.28
CA PHE A 89 -13.95 -29.53 -11.46
C PHE A 89 -13.34 -29.82 -10.10
N ARG A 90 -13.36 -31.11 -9.69
CA ARG A 90 -12.89 -31.52 -8.36
C ARG A 90 -11.76 -32.53 -8.48
N MET A 91 -10.77 -32.40 -7.61
CA MET A 91 -9.66 -33.32 -7.46
C MET A 91 -9.62 -33.83 -6.02
N THR A 92 -9.62 -35.13 -5.88
CA THR A 92 -9.51 -35.85 -4.59
C THR A 92 -8.52 -36.99 -4.73
N ASN A 93 -8.00 -37.48 -3.62
CA ASN A 93 -7.16 -38.68 -3.55
C ASN A 93 -7.51 -39.51 -2.30
N GLU A 94 -6.79 -40.59 -2.05
CA GLU A 94 -7.04 -41.45 -0.89
C GLU A 94 -6.90 -40.72 0.46
N SER A 95 -6.00 -39.72 0.54
CA SER A 95 -5.79 -39.00 1.78
C SER A 95 -6.86 -37.94 2.04
N THR A 96 -7.42 -37.35 1.00
CA THR A 96 -8.49 -36.34 1.12
C THR A 96 -9.87 -36.96 1.25
N GLY A 97 -10.08 -38.21 0.76
CA GLY A 97 -11.39 -38.80 0.69
C GLY A 97 -12.14 -38.52 -0.62
N SER A 98 -13.45 -38.79 -0.66
CA SER A 98 -14.24 -38.65 -1.89
C SER A 98 -15.63 -38.03 -1.67
N THR A 99 -15.87 -37.40 -0.53
CA THR A 99 -17.15 -36.76 -0.23
C THR A 99 -17.27 -35.37 -0.86
N SER A 100 -18.39 -34.72 -0.69
CA SER A 100 -18.60 -33.33 -1.19
C SER A 100 -17.75 -32.29 -0.50
N ASN A 101 -17.10 -32.60 0.60
CA ASN A 101 -16.29 -31.70 1.41
C ASN A 101 -14.80 -32.02 1.32
N ASP A 102 -14.40 -32.88 0.38
CA ASP A 102 -13.03 -33.35 0.27
C ASP A 102 -12.32 -32.76 -0.96
N GLY A 103 -11.03 -32.59 -0.87
CA GLY A 103 -10.12 -32.23 -1.95
C GLY A 103 -10.15 -30.75 -2.34
N PHE A 104 -9.71 -30.50 -3.57
CA PHE A 104 -9.67 -29.18 -4.18
C PHE A 104 -10.72 -29.07 -5.28
N ALA A 105 -11.41 -27.93 -5.37
CA ALA A 105 -12.39 -27.68 -6.41
C ALA A 105 -12.22 -26.32 -7.09
N ILE A 106 -12.43 -26.33 -8.42
CA ILE A 106 -12.66 -25.12 -9.21
C ILE A 106 -14.14 -25.10 -9.54
N GLN A 107 -14.84 -24.07 -9.12
CA GLN A 107 -16.29 -24.01 -9.19
C GLN A 107 -16.76 -22.71 -9.84
N GLN A 108 -17.80 -22.81 -10.66
CA GLN A 108 -18.54 -21.66 -11.19
C GLN A 108 -19.89 -21.60 -10.49
N TRP A 109 -20.12 -20.53 -9.75
CA TRP A 109 -21.41 -20.24 -9.14
C TRP A 109 -21.91 -18.87 -9.62
N ASN A 110 -23.00 -18.88 -10.38
CA ASN A 110 -23.46 -17.70 -11.11
C ASN A 110 -22.33 -17.08 -11.96
N LYS A 111 -21.92 -15.85 -11.64
CA LYS A 111 -20.83 -15.11 -12.30
C LYS A 111 -19.50 -15.19 -11.52
N ILE A 112 -19.43 -15.97 -10.45
CA ILE A 112 -18.28 -16.04 -9.54
C ILE A 112 -17.50 -17.32 -9.83
N LEU A 113 -16.19 -17.19 -10.01
CA LEU A 113 -15.24 -18.29 -9.99
C LEU A 113 -14.75 -18.49 -8.54
N ILE A 114 -14.85 -19.71 -8.04
CA ILE A 114 -14.42 -20.08 -6.70
C ILE A 114 -13.31 -21.13 -6.82
N LEU A 115 -12.18 -20.87 -6.18
CA LEU A 115 -11.13 -21.86 -5.91
C LEU A 115 -11.28 -22.27 -4.45
N SER A 116 -11.60 -23.53 -4.20
CA SER A 116 -11.89 -24.04 -2.87
C SER A 116 -10.88 -25.11 -2.48
N GLN A 117 -10.13 -24.87 -1.42
CA GLN A 117 -9.49 -25.91 -0.65
C GLN A 117 -10.50 -26.36 0.42
N LEU A 118 -10.97 -27.58 0.31
CA LEU A 118 -12.05 -28.09 1.17
C LEU A 118 -11.51 -28.79 2.42
N GLU A 119 -10.23 -29.14 2.41
CA GLU A 119 -9.52 -29.62 3.58
C GLU A 119 -9.16 -28.46 4.51
N LYS A 120 -8.94 -28.77 5.79
CA LYS A 120 -8.37 -27.82 6.75
C LYS A 120 -6.84 -27.74 6.56
N ASP A 121 -6.43 -27.31 5.39
CA ASP A 121 -5.03 -27.17 5.02
C ASP A 121 -4.82 -25.90 4.17
N ASN A 122 -3.57 -25.57 3.92
CA ASN A 122 -3.19 -24.37 3.18
C ASN A 122 -3.45 -24.52 1.67
N LEU A 123 -3.89 -23.45 1.03
CA LEU A 123 -3.92 -23.35 -0.42
C LEU A 123 -2.61 -22.73 -0.91
N PHE A 124 -1.85 -23.48 -1.70
CA PHE A 124 -0.61 -23.01 -2.33
C PHE A 124 -0.83 -22.70 -3.81
N ILE A 125 -0.36 -21.54 -4.26
CA ILE A 125 -0.21 -21.22 -5.68
C ILE A 125 1.26 -20.91 -5.92
N LEU A 126 1.97 -21.83 -6.55
CA LEU A 126 3.42 -21.85 -6.67
C LEU A 126 3.85 -21.80 -8.12
N ASN A 127 5.00 -21.20 -8.37
CA ASN A 127 5.79 -21.33 -9.59
C ASN A 127 7.27 -21.67 -9.21
N ASN A 128 8.14 -21.81 -10.21
CA ASN A 128 9.55 -22.18 -9.97
C ASN A 128 10.34 -21.16 -9.12
N ASN A 129 9.85 -19.91 -9.00
CA ASN A 129 10.56 -18.82 -8.32
C ASN A 129 9.88 -18.40 -7.00
N GLY A 130 8.83 -19.09 -6.57
CA GLY A 130 8.08 -18.77 -5.37
C GLY A 130 6.58 -18.84 -5.59
N GLY A 131 5.82 -18.17 -4.75
CA GLY A 131 4.36 -18.18 -4.85
C GLY A 131 3.71 -17.51 -3.65
N PHE A 132 2.43 -17.80 -3.50
CA PHE A 132 1.74 -17.37 -2.29
C PHE A 132 0.97 -18.55 -1.66
N VAL A 133 0.75 -18.44 -0.37
CA VAL A 133 -0.09 -19.33 0.43
C VAL A 133 -1.27 -18.56 1.00
N LEU A 134 -2.42 -19.17 1.01
CA LEU A 134 -3.53 -18.82 1.90
C LEU A 134 -3.60 -19.90 2.96
N ASP A 135 -3.30 -19.55 4.21
CA ASP A 135 -3.29 -20.52 5.30
C ASP A 135 -4.69 -20.76 5.89
N THR A 136 -4.79 -21.72 6.78
CA THR A 136 -6.05 -22.11 7.44
C THR A 136 -6.67 -21.02 8.32
N ASN A 137 -5.92 -19.96 8.66
CA ASN A 137 -6.39 -18.80 9.41
C ASN A 137 -6.85 -17.65 8.48
N GLY A 138 -6.74 -17.84 7.16
CA GLY A 138 -7.03 -16.81 6.16
C GLY A 138 -5.92 -15.77 6.01
N TYR A 139 -4.66 -16.11 6.30
CA TYR A 139 -3.51 -15.24 6.14
C TYR A 139 -2.82 -15.48 4.81
N PHE A 140 -2.50 -14.41 4.09
CA PHE A 140 -1.75 -14.45 2.84
C PHE A 140 -0.25 -14.35 3.12
N GLY A 141 0.50 -15.37 2.72
CA GLY A 141 1.96 -15.38 2.75
C GLY A 141 2.54 -15.28 1.34
N PHE A 142 3.48 -14.37 1.13
CA PHE A 142 4.30 -14.28 -0.07
C PHE A 142 5.72 -14.68 0.29
N ASN A 143 6.28 -15.67 -0.39
CA ASN A 143 7.56 -16.32 -0.06
C ASN A 143 7.65 -16.90 1.36
N THR A 144 6.52 -17.24 1.97
CA THR A 144 6.47 -17.92 3.27
C THR A 144 5.28 -18.86 3.33
N ASN A 145 5.49 -20.05 3.86
CA ASN A 145 4.45 -21.04 4.09
C ASN A 145 3.77 -20.87 5.46
N TYR A 146 4.31 -19.98 6.30
CA TYR A 146 3.83 -19.74 7.67
C TYR A 146 3.61 -18.25 7.89
N PRO A 147 2.57 -17.66 7.30
CA PRO A 147 2.29 -16.23 7.48
C PRO A 147 1.91 -15.95 8.94
N LYS A 148 2.49 -14.89 9.52
CA LYS A 148 2.25 -14.47 10.91
C LYS A 148 1.25 -13.32 11.01
N GLN A 149 0.82 -12.79 9.88
CA GLN A 149 -0.11 -11.67 9.75
C GLN A 149 -1.02 -11.89 8.54
N ARG A 150 -2.12 -11.13 8.45
CA ARG A 150 -3.08 -11.20 7.35
C ARG A 150 -2.43 -11.08 5.97
N ILE A 151 -1.39 -10.26 5.85
CA ILE A 151 -0.49 -10.20 4.71
C ILE A 151 0.93 -10.26 5.25
N HIS A 152 1.70 -11.26 4.87
CA HIS A 152 3.09 -11.45 5.27
C HIS A 152 3.95 -11.68 4.04
N VAL A 153 4.85 -10.73 3.75
CA VAL A 153 5.83 -10.80 2.65
C VAL A 153 7.21 -11.04 3.26
N VAL A 154 7.89 -12.07 2.83
CA VAL A 154 9.26 -12.40 3.23
C VAL A 154 10.19 -12.22 2.04
N ASP A 155 11.32 -11.55 2.26
CA ASP A 155 12.35 -11.27 1.26
C ASP A 155 11.82 -10.61 -0.03
N GLY A 156 10.85 -9.68 0.15
CA GLY A 156 10.22 -8.96 -0.95
C GLY A 156 9.69 -7.60 -0.52
N ASN A 157 9.36 -6.78 -1.52
CA ASN A 157 8.80 -5.44 -1.34
C ASN A 157 7.32 -5.42 -1.75
N ILE A 158 6.55 -4.56 -1.10
CA ILE A 158 5.21 -4.21 -1.56
C ILE A 158 5.31 -2.89 -2.33
N MET A 159 5.03 -2.93 -3.65
CA MET A 159 4.97 -1.73 -4.47
C MET A 159 3.51 -1.29 -4.65
N ILE A 160 3.21 -0.10 -4.19
CA ILE A 160 1.93 0.57 -4.44
C ILE A 160 2.18 1.64 -5.48
N SER A 161 1.75 1.41 -6.71
CA SER A 161 2.02 2.33 -7.82
C SER A 161 0.75 2.65 -8.60
N ARG A 162 0.79 3.77 -9.30
CA ARG A 162 -0.22 4.19 -10.25
C ARG A 162 0.41 4.36 -11.63
N THR A 163 -0.25 3.89 -12.67
CA THR A 163 0.27 3.90 -14.05
C THR A 163 -0.23 5.06 -14.90
N SER A 164 -1.20 5.85 -14.42
CA SER A 164 -1.80 6.95 -15.19
C SER A 164 -1.53 8.31 -14.57
N ALA A 165 -1.41 9.35 -15.40
CA ALA A 165 -1.34 10.73 -14.96
C ALA A 165 -2.51 11.07 -14.02
N ARG A 166 -2.25 11.87 -13.00
CA ARG A 166 -3.23 12.29 -12.02
C ARG A 166 -4.32 13.13 -12.68
N ALA A 167 -5.58 12.73 -12.52
CA ALA A 167 -6.69 13.64 -12.73
C ALA A 167 -6.84 14.55 -11.48
N PRO A 168 -7.22 15.82 -11.62
CA PRO A 168 -7.46 16.69 -10.47
C PRO A 168 -8.41 16.01 -9.44
N GLY A 169 -8.00 15.99 -8.16
CA GLY A 169 -8.78 15.37 -7.07
C GLY A 169 -8.66 13.85 -6.92
N SER A 170 -7.78 13.18 -7.68
CA SER A 170 -7.52 11.75 -7.51
C SER A 170 -6.29 11.50 -6.63
N THR A 171 -6.39 10.54 -5.70
CA THR A 171 -5.28 10.11 -4.85
C THR A 171 -4.24 9.31 -5.65
N ASN A 172 -2.96 9.47 -5.33
CA ASN A 172 -1.89 8.55 -5.73
C ASN A 172 -2.13 7.15 -5.12
N GLY A 173 -1.34 6.15 -5.50
CA GLY A 173 -1.34 4.88 -4.78
C GLY A 173 -1.02 5.15 -3.30
N SER A 174 -1.98 4.93 -2.42
CA SER A 174 -1.88 5.28 -1.00
C SER A 174 -2.04 4.04 -0.13
N LEU A 175 -1.30 3.98 0.96
CA LEU A 175 -1.58 3.07 2.07
C LEU A 175 -2.53 3.81 3.03
N LEU A 176 -3.73 3.28 3.21
CA LEU A 176 -4.76 3.89 4.06
C LEU A 176 -4.88 3.13 5.39
N PHE A 177 -4.97 3.86 6.48
CA PHE A 177 -5.21 3.36 7.84
C PHE A 177 -6.54 3.92 8.33
N GLY A 178 -7.41 3.07 8.90
CA GLY A 178 -8.69 3.54 9.44
C GLY A 178 -9.68 2.42 9.69
N GLY A 179 -10.83 2.76 10.24
CA GLY A 179 -11.92 1.84 10.52
C GLY A 179 -12.72 1.44 9.28
N ASP A 180 -13.64 0.50 9.45
CA ASP A 180 -14.54 0.04 8.40
C ASP A 180 -15.42 1.20 7.88
N VAL A 181 -15.56 1.23 6.55
CA VAL A 181 -16.41 2.22 5.86
C VAL A 181 -17.88 1.88 6.08
N VAL A 182 -18.40 2.17 7.27
CA VAL A 182 -19.82 1.96 7.60
C VAL A 182 -20.66 3.19 7.27
N ASP A 183 -20.01 4.35 7.19
CA ASP A 183 -20.68 5.62 6.84
C ASP A 183 -19.75 6.52 6.00
N SER A 184 -20.30 7.65 5.53
CA SER A 184 -19.54 8.65 4.76
C SER A 184 -18.42 9.34 5.55
N CYS A 185 -18.28 9.04 6.84
CA CYS A 185 -17.33 9.62 7.77
C CYS A 185 -16.06 8.75 7.95
N SER A 186 -16.08 7.48 7.52
CA SER A 186 -15.10 6.45 7.86
C SER A 186 -14.13 6.07 6.74
N ARG A 187 -13.89 6.94 5.78
CA ARG A 187 -12.89 6.67 4.74
C ARG A 187 -11.48 6.92 5.28
N GLY A 188 -10.85 5.87 5.78
CA GLY A 188 -9.45 5.87 6.20
C GLY A 188 -9.06 7.12 7.00
N ASP A 189 -8.73 7.00 8.27
CA ASP A 189 -8.42 8.17 9.08
C ASP A 189 -7.09 8.82 8.67
N TRP A 190 -6.17 8.05 8.12
CA TRP A 190 -4.86 8.53 7.68
C TRP A 190 -4.38 7.81 6.41
N GLY A 191 -3.64 8.52 5.57
CA GLY A 191 -2.99 8.00 4.38
C GLY A 191 -1.51 8.33 4.34
N ILE A 192 -0.74 7.45 3.70
CA ILE A 192 0.64 7.68 3.31
C ILE A 192 0.70 7.51 1.79
N GLU A 193 1.21 8.51 1.08
CA GLU A 193 1.35 8.48 -0.37
C GLU A 193 2.64 9.15 -0.83
N TYR A 194 3.15 8.77 -2.00
CA TYR A 194 4.19 9.54 -2.67
C TYR A 194 3.54 10.56 -3.61
N VAL A 195 3.76 11.83 -3.36
CA VAL A 195 3.30 12.94 -4.20
C VAL A 195 4.34 13.20 -5.28
N ASN A 196 3.88 13.30 -6.53
CA ASN A 196 4.71 13.61 -7.69
C ASN A 196 3.98 14.64 -8.55
N SER A 197 3.96 15.87 -8.10
CA SER A 197 3.23 16.97 -8.75
C SER A 197 3.90 18.30 -8.47
N ALA A 198 4.00 19.13 -9.51
CA ALA A 198 4.55 20.48 -9.38
C ALA A 198 3.74 21.38 -8.42
N ASP A 199 2.42 21.15 -8.34
CA ASP A 199 1.51 21.95 -7.51
C ASP A 199 1.52 21.52 -6.03
N GLU A 200 1.82 20.23 -5.75
CA GLU A 200 1.74 19.64 -4.42
C GLU A 200 3.12 19.23 -3.87
N GLY A 201 4.20 19.42 -4.65
CA GLY A 201 5.56 19.04 -4.32
C GLY A 201 5.90 17.60 -4.74
N TYR A 202 7.14 17.20 -4.47
CA TYR A 202 7.68 15.86 -4.72
C TYR A 202 8.16 15.30 -3.40
N GLY A 203 7.55 14.19 -2.94
CA GLY A 203 7.90 13.61 -1.66
C GLY A 203 6.86 12.67 -1.05
N LEU A 204 7.17 12.19 0.15
CA LEU A 204 6.29 11.32 0.92
C LEU A 204 5.37 12.18 1.81
N ASN A 205 4.08 12.07 1.58
CA ASN A 205 3.03 12.82 2.26
C ASN A 205 2.25 11.94 3.23
N PHE A 206 2.10 12.42 4.46
CA PHE A 206 1.17 11.91 5.45
C PHE A 206 -0.02 12.86 5.50
N TRP A 207 -1.18 12.34 5.20
CA TRP A 207 -2.39 13.14 5.03
C TRP A 207 -3.62 12.48 5.63
N ARG A 208 -4.66 13.27 5.80
CA ARG A 208 -5.97 12.81 6.24
C ARG A 208 -7.03 13.25 5.24
N PRO A 209 -7.88 12.33 4.71
CA PRO A 209 -8.94 12.71 3.80
C PRO A 209 -9.97 13.62 4.49
N ALA A 210 -10.46 14.62 3.76
CA ALA A 210 -11.63 15.34 4.17
C ALA A 210 -12.86 14.43 4.09
N THR A 211 -13.63 14.37 5.16
CA THR A 211 -14.93 13.68 5.22
C THR A 211 -16.01 14.66 5.62
N GLN A 212 -17.27 14.25 5.56
CA GLN A 212 -18.38 15.12 6.05
C GLN A 212 -18.27 15.45 7.54
N CYS A 213 -17.56 14.60 8.31
CA CYS A 213 -17.46 14.70 9.76
C CYS A 213 -16.14 15.30 10.24
N HIS A 214 -15.12 15.31 9.39
CA HIS A 214 -13.78 15.78 9.77
C HIS A 214 -13.14 16.58 8.63
N PRO A 215 -12.56 17.75 8.93
CA PRO A 215 -11.73 18.45 7.95
C PRO A 215 -10.53 17.56 7.57
N GLY A 216 -10.18 17.56 6.28
CA GLY A 216 -8.97 16.91 5.81
C GLY A 216 -7.75 17.69 6.28
N PHE A 217 -6.63 16.97 6.44
CA PHE A 217 -5.31 17.54 6.61
C PHE A 217 -4.42 17.06 5.48
N ASN A 218 -3.93 17.98 4.68
CA ASN A 218 -2.89 17.69 3.72
C ASN A 218 -1.54 18.10 4.32
N ASN A 219 -0.49 17.36 4.03
CA ASN A 219 0.87 17.67 4.50
C ASN A 219 0.99 17.77 6.04
N ALA A 220 0.28 16.91 6.78
CA ALA A 220 0.47 16.82 8.23
C ALA A 220 1.94 16.56 8.58
N LEU A 221 2.59 15.69 7.81
CA LEU A 221 4.04 15.51 7.71
C LEU A 221 4.37 15.30 6.23
N PHE A 222 5.32 16.04 5.70
CA PHE A 222 5.81 15.92 4.34
C PHE A 222 7.33 15.75 4.35
N ILE A 223 7.81 14.71 3.68
CA ILE A 223 9.26 14.49 3.49
C ILE A 223 9.54 14.71 2.03
N ALA A 224 10.12 15.87 1.70
CA ALA A 224 10.46 16.23 0.34
C ALA A 224 11.60 15.36 -0.23
N ASP A 225 11.70 15.24 -1.56
CA ASP A 225 12.73 14.44 -2.23
C ASP A 225 14.15 14.93 -1.97
N ASP A 226 14.33 16.20 -1.59
CA ASP A 226 15.61 16.78 -1.16
C ASP A 226 15.98 16.44 0.29
N GLY A 227 15.12 15.69 0.99
CA GLY A 227 15.27 15.27 2.37
C GLY A 227 14.94 16.35 3.40
N ASN A 228 14.26 17.43 3.01
CA ASN A 228 13.70 18.40 3.95
C ASN A 228 12.34 17.90 4.47
N ILE A 229 12.00 18.28 5.71
CA ILE A 229 10.79 17.86 6.39
C ILE A 229 9.90 19.06 6.63
N GLY A 230 8.63 18.96 6.16
CA GLY A 230 7.58 19.93 6.43
C GLY A 230 6.54 19.36 7.41
N ILE A 231 6.16 20.15 8.39
CA ILE A 231 4.99 19.89 9.25
C ILE A 231 3.96 20.98 8.94
N GLY A 232 2.83 20.58 8.39
CA GLY A 232 1.80 21.51 7.93
C GLY A 232 2.17 22.29 6.65
N THR A 233 3.20 21.87 5.93
CA THR A 233 3.63 22.46 4.65
C THR A 233 4.27 21.40 3.74
N ASN A 234 4.10 21.58 2.43
CA ASN A 234 4.74 20.79 1.39
C ASN A 234 5.94 21.50 0.71
N THR A 235 6.28 22.68 1.18
CA THR A 235 7.40 23.50 0.68
C THR A 235 8.35 23.85 1.82
N PRO A 236 9.06 22.84 2.40
CA PRO A 236 9.98 23.10 3.48
C PRO A 236 11.18 23.93 2.99
N LEU A 237 11.45 25.07 3.64
CA LEU A 237 12.56 25.98 3.29
C LEU A 237 13.86 25.62 4.00
N ALA A 238 13.81 24.72 4.99
CA ALA A 238 14.95 24.23 5.79
C ALA A 238 14.79 22.75 6.06
N LYS A 239 15.82 22.12 6.68
CA LYS A 239 15.78 20.69 7.04
C LYS A 239 14.53 20.31 7.82
N LEU A 240 14.01 21.21 8.66
CA LEU A 240 12.72 21.11 9.30
C LEU A 240 12.01 22.46 9.21
N THR A 241 10.86 22.49 8.55
CA THR A 241 9.98 23.66 8.48
C THR A 241 8.64 23.30 9.13
N VAL A 242 8.22 24.08 10.13
CA VAL A 242 6.95 23.91 10.83
C VAL A 242 6.05 25.11 10.54
N ASN A 243 4.93 24.88 9.87
CA ASN A 243 3.90 25.89 9.67
C ASN A 243 2.93 25.87 10.88
N GLY A 244 3.40 26.44 12.00
CA GLY A 244 2.69 26.47 13.27
C GLY A 244 3.63 26.63 14.46
N ASN A 245 3.10 26.45 15.67
CA ASN A 245 3.87 26.56 16.89
C ASN A 245 4.55 25.22 17.24
N VAL A 246 5.78 25.30 17.78
CA VAL A 246 6.51 24.17 18.34
C VAL A 246 6.43 24.25 19.86
N CYS A 247 5.88 23.21 20.51
CA CYS A 247 5.89 23.05 21.96
C CYS A 247 6.89 21.94 22.32
N ALA A 248 7.95 22.31 23.01
CA ALA A 248 9.00 21.39 23.45
C ALA A 248 9.29 21.58 24.95
N LYS A 249 9.70 20.52 25.64
CA LYS A 249 10.18 20.64 27.05
C LYS A 249 11.53 21.34 27.12
N GLU A 250 12.36 21.14 26.10
CA GLU A 250 13.70 21.74 26.02
C GLU A 250 14.11 21.80 24.54
N VAL A 251 14.81 22.88 24.16
CA VAL A 251 15.46 23.03 22.86
C VAL A 251 16.93 23.32 23.09
N ARG A 252 17.82 22.43 22.64
CA ARG A 252 19.26 22.64 22.64
C ARG A 252 19.73 23.12 21.28
N VAL A 253 20.22 24.35 21.24
CA VAL A 253 20.85 24.92 20.04
C VAL A 253 22.35 24.74 20.18
N SER A 254 22.98 24.07 19.20
CA SER A 254 24.45 23.92 19.16
C SER A 254 25.00 24.85 18.12
N LEU A 255 25.78 25.82 18.55
CA LEU A 255 26.46 26.80 17.72
C LEU A 255 27.85 26.28 17.32
N SER A 256 27.93 25.07 16.73
CA SER A 256 29.20 24.51 16.25
C SER A 256 29.74 25.38 15.10
N GLY A 257 30.83 26.09 15.32
CA GLY A 257 31.47 27.00 14.36
C GLY A 257 31.34 28.48 14.69
N SER A 258 30.52 28.88 15.67
CA SER A 258 30.58 30.25 16.23
C SER A 258 31.71 30.30 17.25
N PRO A 259 32.71 31.19 17.05
CA PRO A 259 33.93 31.14 17.84
C PRO A 259 33.79 31.69 19.27
N CYS A 260 32.71 32.35 19.61
CA CYS A 260 32.73 33.16 20.83
C CYS A 260 31.38 33.24 21.54
N TRP A 261 31.14 32.36 22.49
CA TRP A 261 30.26 32.71 23.62
C TRP A 261 30.75 34.02 24.23
N PRO A 262 29.90 34.98 24.64
CA PRO A 262 30.25 36.39 24.84
C PRO A 262 31.17 36.68 26.03
N ASP A 263 31.74 35.67 26.74
CA ASP A 263 32.73 35.85 27.82
C ASP A 263 33.90 36.80 27.44
N TYR A 264 34.12 37.06 26.15
CA TYR A 264 35.11 38.05 25.67
C TYR A 264 34.80 39.49 26.10
N VAL A 265 33.56 39.78 26.49
CA VAL A 265 33.16 41.10 27.01
C VAL A 265 33.96 41.48 28.28
N PHE A 266 34.39 40.49 29.05
CA PHE A 266 35.18 40.68 30.25
C PHE A 266 36.71 40.73 30.00
N ALA A 267 37.13 40.61 28.75
CA ALA A 267 38.55 40.76 28.41
C ALA A 267 39.05 42.19 28.63
N GLN A 268 40.32 42.31 29.01
CA GLN A 268 40.92 43.65 29.35
C GLN A 268 40.97 44.58 28.16
N ASP A 269 40.98 44.10 26.95
CA ASP A 269 41.03 44.83 25.70
C ASP A 269 39.63 44.97 25.04
N TYR A 270 38.56 44.63 25.74
CA TYR A 270 37.21 44.84 25.23
C TYR A 270 36.86 46.32 25.14
N ASP A 271 36.51 46.77 23.94
CA ASP A 271 36.14 48.15 23.68
C ASP A 271 34.67 48.43 24.01
N LEU A 272 34.40 48.61 25.31
CA LEU A 272 33.06 48.96 25.79
C LEU A 272 32.66 50.35 25.36
N MET A 273 31.60 50.49 24.56
CA MET A 273 31.07 51.77 24.08
C MET A 273 30.77 52.70 25.29
N ASN A 274 31.16 53.96 25.24
CA ASN A 274 30.83 54.86 26.34
C ASN A 274 29.33 55.21 26.38
N LEU A 275 28.82 55.57 27.56
CA LEU A 275 27.39 55.82 27.76
C LEU A 275 26.83 57.00 26.96
N SER A 276 27.63 57.96 26.56
CA SER A 276 27.21 59.09 25.72
C SER A 276 26.94 58.64 24.29
N ASP A 277 27.83 57.83 23.73
CA ASP A 277 27.72 57.29 22.38
C ASP A 277 26.62 56.28 22.28
N LEU A 278 26.47 55.42 23.32
CA LEU A 278 25.36 54.50 23.44
C LEU A 278 23.99 55.23 23.42
N LYS A 279 23.89 56.32 24.19
CA LYS A 279 22.68 57.16 24.22
C LYS A 279 22.38 57.76 22.82
N GLN A 280 23.38 58.26 22.15
CA GLN A 280 23.24 58.84 20.79
C GLN A 280 22.81 57.74 19.79
N TYR A 281 23.40 56.54 19.87
CA TYR A 281 23.07 55.44 19.03
C TYR A 281 21.58 55.02 19.20
N ILE A 282 21.12 54.88 20.46
CA ILE A 282 19.72 54.53 20.73
C ILE A 282 18.75 55.60 20.23
N GLN A 283 19.10 56.89 20.38
CA GLN A 283 18.28 57.99 19.86
C GLN A 283 18.14 57.97 18.33
N SER A 284 19.21 57.55 17.63
CA SER A 284 19.24 57.56 16.17
C SER A 284 18.63 56.29 15.56
N ASN A 285 18.74 55.12 16.22
CA ASN A 285 18.42 53.83 15.64
C ASN A 285 17.20 53.13 16.31
N SER A 286 16.80 53.60 17.50
CA SER A 286 15.70 53.01 18.29
C SER A 286 15.91 51.56 18.73
N HIS A 287 17.14 51.04 18.66
CA HIS A 287 17.52 49.69 19.14
C HIS A 287 18.96 49.72 19.68
N LEU A 288 19.38 48.66 20.38
CA LEU A 288 20.77 48.54 20.89
C LEU A 288 21.75 48.16 19.77
N PRO A 289 23.02 48.57 19.88
CA PRO A 289 24.05 48.13 18.94
C PRO A 289 24.13 46.61 18.83
N GLY A 290 24.14 46.08 17.59
CA GLY A 290 24.20 44.65 17.30
C GLY A 290 22.88 43.88 17.49
N VAL A 291 21.84 44.52 18.01
CA VAL A 291 20.50 43.91 18.12
C VAL A 291 19.70 44.24 16.84
N PRO A 292 19.05 43.28 16.16
CA PRO A 292 18.27 43.57 15.00
C PRO A 292 17.10 44.54 15.29
N SER A 293 16.77 45.39 14.33
CA SER A 293 15.60 46.28 14.42
C SER A 293 14.29 45.49 14.33
N ALA A 294 13.18 46.07 14.78
CA ALA A 294 11.86 45.44 14.67
C ALA A 294 11.50 45.13 13.21
N ALA A 295 11.84 45.97 12.26
CA ALA A 295 11.58 45.74 10.85
C ALA A 295 12.37 44.55 10.29
N GLU A 296 13.63 44.40 10.66
CA GLU A 296 14.44 43.23 10.26
C GLU A 296 13.90 41.94 10.85
N VAL A 297 13.40 41.96 12.10
CA VAL A 297 12.80 40.82 12.76
C VAL A 297 11.45 40.44 12.11
N GLU A 298 10.65 41.41 11.71
CA GLU A 298 9.39 41.16 11.00
C GLU A 298 9.62 40.52 9.62
N GLU A 299 10.68 40.95 8.92
CA GLU A 299 11.00 40.44 7.58
C GLU A 299 11.68 39.05 7.61
N ASN A 300 12.65 38.87 8.51
CA ASN A 300 13.58 37.73 8.45
C ASN A 300 13.37 36.73 9.62
N GLY A 301 12.55 37.08 10.63
CA GLY A 301 12.47 36.31 11.88
C GLY A 301 13.71 36.51 12.75
N VAL A 302 13.87 35.65 13.76
CA VAL A 302 15.05 35.63 14.64
C VAL A 302 15.66 34.25 14.71
N GLU A 303 16.97 34.14 14.65
CA GLU A 303 17.72 32.94 14.93
C GLU A 303 17.89 32.79 16.44
N LEU A 304 17.30 31.78 17.06
CA LEU A 304 17.24 31.62 18.51
C LEU A 304 18.65 31.60 19.15
N GLY A 305 19.59 30.87 18.55
CA GLY A 305 20.97 30.78 19.04
C GLY A 305 21.70 32.13 19.01
N ALA A 306 21.76 32.78 17.86
CA ALA A 306 22.42 34.06 17.66
C ALA A 306 21.78 35.17 18.51
N THR A 307 20.46 35.20 18.60
CA THR A 307 19.76 36.17 19.42
C THR A 307 20.08 35.99 20.90
N THR A 308 20.18 34.76 21.40
CA THR A 308 20.53 34.44 22.79
C THR A 308 21.98 34.91 23.09
N GLU A 309 22.91 34.67 22.16
CA GLU A 309 24.31 35.14 22.25
C GLU A 309 24.37 36.68 22.37
N ILE A 310 23.68 37.39 21.48
CA ILE A 310 23.61 38.86 21.50
C ILE A 310 22.99 39.36 22.82
N LEU A 311 21.92 38.75 23.30
CA LEU A 311 21.29 39.14 24.56
C LEU A 311 22.24 38.95 25.75
N LEU A 312 22.97 37.84 25.80
CA LEU A 312 23.97 37.62 26.84
C LEU A 312 25.10 38.66 26.77
N GLN A 313 25.62 38.95 25.57
CA GLN A 313 26.60 40.03 25.38
C GLN A 313 26.08 41.35 25.98
N LYS A 314 24.85 41.75 25.69
CA LYS A 314 24.29 42.99 26.22
C LYS A 314 24.10 42.94 27.74
N ILE A 315 23.79 41.80 28.34
CA ILE A 315 23.75 41.62 29.80
C ILE A 315 25.16 41.83 30.40
N GLU A 316 26.21 41.28 29.79
CA GLU A 316 27.59 41.42 30.25
C GLU A 316 28.10 42.86 30.11
N GLU A 317 27.82 43.53 28.97
CA GLU A 317 28.10 44.96 28.79
C GLU A 317 27.38 45.83 29.86
N MET A 318 26.08 45.54 30.12
CA MET A 318 25.33 46.21 31.19
C MET A 318 25.97 45.99 32.56
N THR A 319 26.48 44.82 32.82
CA THR A 319 27.19 44.52 34.11
C THR A 319 28.45 45.40 34.24
N LEU A 320 29.23 45.55 33.20
CA LEU A 320 30.38 46.46 33.18
C LEU A 320 29.99 47.91 33.47
N TYR A 321 28.91 48.43 32.85
CA TYR A 321 28.41 49.77 33.15
C TYR A 321 27.96 49.91 34.59
N ILE A 322 27.32 48.93 35.18
CA ILE A 322 26.90 48.95 36.59
C ILE A 322 28.12 49.02 37.49
N LEU A 323 29.16 48.23 37.24
CA LEU A 323 30.40 48.25 38.02
C LEU A 323 31.12 49.64 37.92
N GLN A 324 31.19 50.20 36.74
CA GLN A 324 31.74 51.55 36.56
C GLN A 324 30.94 52.64 37.30
N LEU A 325 29.61 52.53 37.30
CA LEU A 325 28.75 53.44 38.04
C LEU A 325 28.90 53.27 39.56
N GLU A 326 29.06 52.07 40.06
CA GLU A 326 29.32 51.78 41.46
C GLU A 326 30.62 52.40 41.91
N GLU A 327 31.70 52.20 41.15
CA GLU A 327 33.00 52.84 41.45
C GLU A 327 32.88 54.38 41.47
N ARG A 328 32.13 54.94 40.54
CA ARG A 328 31.92 56.38 40.51
C ARG A 328 31.13 56.90 41.69
N VAL A 329 30.11 56.19 42.13
CA VAL A 329 29.35 56.51 43.36
C VAL A 329 30.25 56.46 44.58
N GLN A 330 31.07 55.43 44.75
CA GLN A 330 32.01 55.30 45.86
C GLN A 330 33.04 56.47 45.88
N GLN A 331 33.56 56.85 44.73
CA GLN A 331 34.48 58.04 44.62
C GLN A 331 33.80 59.34 45.07
N LEU A 332 32.52 59.52 44.69
CA LEU A 332 31.75 60.72 45.05
C LEU A 332 31.41 60.77 46.57
N GLU A 333 31.11 59.59 47.12
CA GLU A 333 30.83 59.45 48.56
C GLU A 333 32.10 59.74 49.38
N ASN A 334 33.22 59.11 48.99
CA ASN A 334 34.54 59.38 49.68
C ASN A 334 34.99 60.77 49.53
N GLY A 335 34.75 61.45 48.37
CA GLY A 335 35.08 62.85 48.14
C GLY A 335 34.24 63.84 48.98
N LYS A 336 33.03 63.48 49.39
CA LYS A 336 32.16 64.25 50.27
C LYS A 336 32.55 64.16 51.76
N GLY A 337 33.28 63.08 52.15
CA GLY A 337 33.72 62.87 53.55
C GLY A 337 34.94 63.69 53.97
N GLY A 338 35.56 64.44 53.01
CA GLY A 338 36.78 65.25 53.27
C GLY A 338 36.57 66.71 53.59
N VAL A 339 35.34 67.16 53.75
CA VAL A 339 35.08 68.58 54.15
C VAL A 339 34.39 68.54 55.52
N ARG A 340 35.17 68.47 56.56
CA ARG A 340 34.85 68.87 57.94
C ARG A 340 35.97 69.82 58.45
#